data_b78dfc68fe7e7335c0d414b21630b606
#
_entry.id   b78dfc68fe7e7335c0d414b21630b606
#
_cell.length_a   1.000
_cell.length_b   1.000
_cell.length_c   1.000
_cell.angle_alpha   90.00
_cell.angle_beta   90.00
_cell.angle_gamma   90.00
#
_symmetry.space_group_name_H-M   'P 1'
#
loop_
_entity.id
_entity.type
_entity.pdbx_description
1 polymer ?
#
loop_
_entity_poly.entity_id
_entity_poly.type
_entity_poly.pdbx_seq_one_letter_code
_entity_poly.pdbx_strand_id
1 'polypeptide(L)'
;MPKIRKDNKGRNLRPGETQRSDGSYMFVYKLGKKKKYIYDSDLAALRVKEKQLTKDADDGIRTQEAMKITLNDMFKVLMDTKLQLKASTRANYESLWSNFVKDEPFANIPLPNIRKSDILTFYTKLLKKGFAINSLENINNLVHPALEL
;
A
#
# COMPACT_ATOMS: atom_id res chain seq x y z
N MET A 1 12.79 -13.98 34.46
CA MET A 1 11.44 -13.67 33.93
C MET A 1 11.09 -12.22 34.24
N PRO A 2 10.57 -11.45 33.31
CA PRO A 2 10.18 -10.08 33.62
C PRO A 2 9.03 -10.09 34.64
N LYS A 3 9.17 -9.30 35.72
CA LYS A 3 8.10 -9.15 36.73
C LYS A 3 6.84 -8.59 36.07
N ILE A 4 5.73 -9.33 36.15
CA ILE A 4 4.42 -8.88 35.68
C ILE A 4 4.00 -7.72 36.58
N ARG A 5 3.82 -6.53 36.01
CA ARG A 5 3.34 -5.35 36.74
C ARG A 5 1.82 -5.48 36.92
N LYS A 6 1.34 -5.13 38.12
CA LYS A 6 -0.09 -5.12 38.41
C LYS A 6 -0.54 -3.71 38.75
N ASP A 7 -1.80 -3.41 38.51
CA ASP A 7 -2.44 -2.19 39.01
C ASP A 7 -2.85 -2.33 40.47
N ASN A 8 -3.41 -1.26 41.06
CA ASN A 8 -3.90 -1.23 42.42
C ASN A 8 -5.12 -2.16 42.68
N LYS A 9 -5.76 -2.66 41.62
CA LYS A 9 -6.85 -3.64 41.66
C LYS A 9 -6.36 -5.08 41.40
N GLY A 10 -5.04 -5.31 41.32
CA GLY A 10 -4.43 -6.62 41.12
C GLY A 10 -4.46 -7.11 39.66
N ARG A 11 -4.90 -6.30 38.69
CA ARG A 11 -4.95 -6.67 37.29
C ARG A 11 -3.57 -6.55 36.65
N ASN A 12 -3.21 -7.50 35.78
CA ASN A 12 -1.95 -7.50 35.07
C ASN A 12 -1.91 -6.38 34.02
N LEU A 13 -0.86 -5.56 34.04
CA LEU A 13 -0.57 -4.53 33.06
C LEU A 13 0.29 -5.12 31.94
N ARG A 14 -0.07 -4.80 30.70
CA ARG A 14 0.67 -5.20 29.50
C ARG A 14 1.92 -4.34 29.30
N PRO A 15 2.88 -4.76 28.44
CA PRO A 15 3.98 -3.90 28.03
C PRO A 15 3.48 -2.58 27.45
N GLY A 16 3.99 -1.46 27.95
CA GLY A 16 3.54 -0.11 27.58
C GLY A 16 2.43 0.47 28.44
N GLU A 17 1.61 -0.36 29.12
CA GLU A 17 0.60 0.11 30.06
C GLU A 17 1.24 0.52 31.41
N THR A 18 0.76 1.58 32.00
CA THR A 18 1.15 2.04 33.34
C THR A 18 -0.05 2.68 34.04
N GLN A 19 -0.22 2.39 35.31
CA GLN A 19 -1.16 3.13 36.17
C GLN A 19 -0.44 4.34 36.77
N ARG A 20 -1.08 5.50 36.71
CA ARG A 20 -0.57 6.76 37.25
C ARG A 20 -1.00 6.90 38.71
N SER A 21 -0.36 7.85 39.41
CA SER A 21 -0.67 8.16 40.83
C SER A 21 -2.09 8.68 41.06
N ASP A 22 -2.71 9.29 40.02
CA ASP A 22 -4.11 9.74 40.06
C ASP A 22 -5.13 8.62 39.81
N GLY A 23 -4.65 7.36 39.62
CA GLY A 23 -5.49 6.19 39.37
C GLY A 23 -5.83 5.98 37.89
N SER A 24 -5.53 6.93 37.02
CA SER A 24 -5.70 6.79 35.57
C SER A 24 -4.64 5.85 34.96
N TYR A 25 -4.87 5.43 33.73
CA TYR A 25 -3.99 4.54 33.00
C TYR A 25 -3.37 5.26 31.81
N MET A 26 -2.15 4.90 31.50
CA MET A 26 -1.39 5.42 30.37
C MET A 26 -0.84 4.26 29.55
N PHE A 27 -0.90 4.38 28.23
CA PHE A 27 -0.22 3.48 27.31
C PHE A 27 0.75 4.28 26.44
N VAL A 28 1.98 3.79 26.32
CA VAL A 28 3.02 4.37 25.47
C VAL A 28 3.24 3.51 24.23
N TYR A 29 3.22 4.14 23.07
CA TYR A 29 3.49 3.49 21.79
C TYR A 29 4.44 4.31 20.93
N LYS A 30 5.06 3.68 19.95
CA LYS A 30 5.94 4.34 18.99
C LYS A 30 5.22 4.53 17.66
N LEU A 31 5.29 5.74 17.12
CA LEU A 31 4.88 6.04 15.76
C LEU A 31 6.10 6.58 15.00
N GLY A 32 6.72 5.69 14.20
CA GLY A 32 8.02 5.96 13.60
C GLY A 32 9.10 6.15 14.68
N LYS A 33 9.80 7.29 14.66
CA LYS A 33 10.85 7.64 15.64
C LYS A 33 10.31 8.33 16.91
N LYS A 34 9.02 8.68 16.97
CA LYS A 34 8.43 9.44 18.09
C LYS A 34 7.64 8.52 19.02
N LYS A 35 7.80 8.74 20.33
CA LYS A 35 6.92 8.14 21.35
C LYS A 35 5.66 8.96 21.49
N LYS A 36 4.51 8.30 21.54
CA LYS A 36 3.21 8.91 21.81
C LYS A 36 2.55 8.22 23.00
N TYR A 37 1.63 8.93 23.63
CA TYR A 37 0.96 8.49 24.85
C TYR A 37 -0.54 8.65 24.70
N ILE A 38 -1.30 7.68 25.19
CA ILE A 38 -2.75 7.79 25.38
C ILE A 38 -3.08 7.54 26.82
N TYR A 39 -4.19 8.12 27.25
CA TYR A 39 -4.65 8.09 28.63
C TYR A 39 -6.12 7.68 28.69
N ASP A 40 -6.49 6.99 29.76
CA ASP A 40 -7.88 6.72 30.10
C ASP A 40 -8.03 6.53 31.61
N SER A 41 -9.21 6.80 32.14
CA SER A 41 -9.54 6.54 33.54
C SER A 41 -9.81 5.06 33.82
N ASP A 42 -10.15 4.28 32.78
CA ASP A 42 -10.37 2.84 32.88
C ASP A 42 -9.43 2.02 32.00
N LEU A 43 -8.94 0.90 32.57
CA LEU A 43 -8.01 0.01 31.87
C LEU A 43 -8.66 -0.69 30.66
N ALA A 44 -9.93 -1.04 30.74
CA ALA A 44 -10.62 -1.68 29.63
C ALA A 44 -10.81 -0.70 28.46
N ALA A 45 -11.19 0.54 28.75
CA ALA A 45 -11.32 1.61 27.77
C ALA A 45 -9.96 1.95 27.13
N LEU A 46 -8.88 2.00 27.91
CA LEU A 46 -7.53 2.18 27.40
C LEU A 46 -7.17 1.08 26.37
N ARG A 47 -7.47 -0.18 26.68
CA ARG A 47 -7.19 -1.33 25.82
C ARG A 47 -7.99 -1.33 24.51
N VAL A 48 -9.17 -0.77 24.50
CA VAL A 48 -9.94 -0.55 23.26
C VAL A 48 -9.23 0.47 22.39
N LYS A 49 -8.75 1.58 22.96
CA LYS A 49 -7.95 2.59 22.25
C LYS A 49 -6.63 2.02 21.72
N GLU A 50 -5.93 1.20 22.51
CA GLU A 50 -4.70 0.50 22.06
C GLU A 50 -4.95 -0.36 20.83
N LYS A 51 -6.04 -1.16 20.86
CA LYS A 51 -6.40 -2.04 19.74
C LYS A 51 -6.72 -1.23 18.47
N GLN A 52 -7.43 -0.11 18.62
CA GLN A 52 -7.74 0.78 17.50
C GLN A 52 -6.46 1.40 16.91
N LEU A 53 -5.56 1.91 17.77
CA LEU A 53 -4.28 2.48 17.31
C LEU A 53 -3.38 1.47 16.61
N THR A 54 -3.34 0.22 17.08
CA THR A 54 -2.58 -0.84 16.42
C THR A 54 -3.15 -1.12 15.04
N LYS A 55 -4.48 -1.16 14.92
CA LYS A 55 -5.14 -1.34 13.63
C LYS A 55 -4.88 -0.17 12.69
N ASP A 56 -5.04 1.06 13.17
CA ASP A 56 -4.82 2.28 12.37
C ASP A 56 -3.36 2.40 11.91
N ALA A 57 -2.40 1.97 12.75
CA ALA A 57 -0.98 1.94 12.41
C ALA A 57 -0.69 0.88 11.32
N ASP A 58 -1.30 -0.29 11.41
CA ASP A 58 -1.17 -1.38 10.45
C ASP A 58 -1.79 -0.99 9.10
N ASP A 59 -2.99 -0.41 9.13
CA ASP A 59 -3.67 0.12 7.94
C ASP A 59 -2.88 1.30 7.33
N GLY A 60 -2.27 2.16 8.15
CA GLY A 60 -1.42 3.26 7.71
C GLY A 60 -0.13 2.79 7.02
N ILE A 61 0.49 1.72 7.51
CA ILE A 61 1.68 1.11 6.87
C ILE A 61 1.29 0.52 5.52
N ARG A 62 0.19 -0.23 5.44
CA ARG A 62 -0.31 -0.79 4.19
C ARG A 62 -0.65 0.29 3.17
N THR A 63 -1.29 1.37 3.61
CA THR A 63 -1.61 2.53 2.75
C THR A 63 -0.34 3.22 2.24
N GLN A 64 0.70 3.37 3.07
CA GLN A 64 1.97 3.97 2.67
C GLN A 64 2.73 3.09 1.67
N GLU A 65 2.69 1.78 1.82
CA GLU A 65 3.30 0.85 0.86
C GLU A 65 2.52 0.86 -0.46
N ALA A 66 1.19 0.81 -0.42
CA ALA A 66 0.34 0.91 -1.59
C ALA A 66 0.52 2.24 -2.34
N MET A 67 0.76 3.35 -1.63
CA MET A 67 1.05 4.66 -2.23
C MET A 67 2.37 4.72 -3.01
N LYS A 68 3.24 3.72 -2.90
CA LYS A 68 4.52 3.66 -3.63
C LYS A 68 4.49 2.77 -4.85
N ILE A 69 3.51 1.88 -4.95
CA ILE A 69 3.38 0.94 -6.06
C ILE A 69 3.08 1.69 -7.34
N THR A 70 3.87 1.43 -8.38
CA THR A 70 3.73 2.01 -9.71
C THR A 70 3.04 1.04 -10.68
N LEU A 71 2.60 1.55 -11.82
CA LEU A 71 2.06 0.69 -12.87
C LEU A 71 3.11 -0.30 -13.42
N ASN A 72 4.38 0.09 -13.44
CA ASN A 72 5.48 -0.81 -13.81
C ASN A 72 5.62 -1.99 -12.83
N ASP A 73 5.37 -1.77 -11.54
CA ASP A 73 5.39 -2.85 -10.55
C ASP A 73 4.20 -3.78 -10.73
N MET A 74 3.02 -3.24 -11.03
CA MET A 74 1.83 -4.03 -11.30
C MET A 74 1.95 -4.84 -12.58
N PHE A 75 2.63 -4.33 -13.62
CA PHE A 75 2.93 -5.12 -14.80
C PHE A 75 3.80 -6.35 -14.50
N LYS A 76 4.80 -6.23 -13.62
CA LYS A 76 5.59 -7.39 -13.17
C LYS A 76 4.72 -8.42 -12.49
N VAL A 77 3.85 -8.00 -11.57
CA VAL A 77 2.88 -8.88 -10.90
C VAL A 77 1.97 -9.56 -11.93
N LEU A 78 1.44 -8.80 -12.90
CA LEU A 78 0.62 -9.34 -13.98
C LEU A 78 1.36 -10.42 -14.77
N MET A 79 2.62 -10.20 -15.11
CA MET A 79 3.44 -11.17 -15.85
C MET A 79 3.76 -12.42 -15.02
N ASP A 80 3.90 -12.28 -13.70
CA ASP A 80 4.14 -13.39 -12.79
C ASP A 80 2.88 -14.24 -12.58
N THR A 81 1.70 -13.64 -12.65
CA THR A 81 0.41 -14.39 -12.58
C THR A 81 0.12 -15.17 -13.87
N LYS A 82 0.66 -14.75 -15.01
CA LYS A 82 0.46 -15.39 -16.31
C LYS A 82 1.48 -16.51 -16.60
N LEU A 83 1.54 -17.50 -15.71
CA LEU A 83 2.51 -18.59 -15.77
C LEU A 83 2.38 -19.50 -17.00
N GLN A 84 1.20 -19.56 -17.67
CA GLN A 84 0.92 -20.45 -18.78
C GLN A 84 1.20 -19.82 -20.17
N LEU A 85 1.73 -18.61 -20.21
CA LEU A 85 2.07 -17.97 -21.48
C LEU A 85 3.24 -18.68 -22.17
N LYS A 86 3.12 -18.87 -23.48
CA LYS A 86 4.25 -19.30 -24.31
C LYS A 86 5.37 -18.26 -24.20
N ALA A 87 6.63 -18.73 -24.24
CA ALA A 87 7.80 -17.86 -24.11
C ALA A 87 7.80 -16.71 -25.16
N SER A 88 7.37 -16.98 -26.38
CA SER A 88 7.25 -15.97 -27.44
C SER A 88 6.19 -14.91 -27.13
N THR A 89 5.05 -15.29 -26.54
CA THR A 89 4.00 -14.35 -26.13
C THR A 89 4.47 -13.47 -24.96
N ARG A 90 5.16 -14.06 -23.99
CA ARG A 90 5.76 -13.34 -22.87
C ARG A 90 6.76 -12.30 -23.36
N ALA A 91 7.70 -12.72 -24.22
CA ALA A 91 8.69 -11.83 -24.81
C ALA A 91 8.06 -10.66 -25.60
N ASN A 92 6.97 -10.93 -26.32
CA ASN A 92 6.22 -9.90 -27.02
C ASN A 92 5.57 -8.89 -26.06
N TYR A 93 4.95 -9.34 -24.96
CA TYR A 93 4.35 -8.47 -23.95
C TYR A 93 5.39 -7.60 -23.24
N GLU A 94 6.51 -8.19 -22.87
CA GLU A 94 7.64 -7.46 -22.25
C GLU A 94 8.23 -6.43 -23.21
N SER A 95 8.34 -6.76 -24.50
CA SER A 95 8.79 -5.84 -25.54
C SER A 95 7.82 -4.68 -25.76
N LEU A 96 6.51 -4.95 -25.86
CA LEU A 96 5.48 -3.92 -25.99
C LEU A 96 5.51 -2.98 -24.78
N TRP A 97 5.59 -3.52 -23.58
CA TRP A 97 5.66 -2.73 -22.36
C TRP A 97 6.90 -1.85 -22.33
N SER A 98 8.08 -2.42 -22.58
CA SER A 98 9.36 -1.70 -22.56
C SER A 98 9.44 -0.61 -23.62
N ASN A 99 8.88 -0.84 -24.79
CA ASN A 99 8.97 0.12 -25.91
C ASN A 99 7.94 1.27 -25.80
N PHE A 100 6.79 1.05 -25.17
CA PHE A 100 5.68 2.00 -25.23
C PHE A 100 5.18 2.52 -23.89
N VAL A 101 5.30 1.76 -22.81
CA VAL A 101 4.66 2.09 -21.52
C VAL A 101 5.68 2.41 -20.42
N LYS A 102 6.74 1.64 -20.33
CA LYS A 102 7.70 1.67 -19.21
C LYS A 102 8.21 3.07 -18.87
N ASP A 103 8.54 3.86 -19.88
CA ASP A 103 9.16 5.18 -19.72
C ASP A 103 8.14 6.33 -19.72
N GLU A 104 6.85 6.01 -19.87
CA GLU A 104 5.81 7.04 -19.81
C GLU A 104 5.63 7.55 -18.38
N PRO A 105 5.38 8.86 -18.17
CA PRO A 105 5.29 9.46 -16.84
C PRO A 105 4.29 8.76 -15.94
N PHE A 106 3.10 8.39 -16.45
CA PHE A 106 2.06 7.75 -15.65
C PHE A 106 2.43 6.33 -15.18
N ALA A 107 3.36 5.64 -15.87
CA ALA A 107 3.80 4.31 -15.47
C ALA A 107 4.78 4.32 -14.28
N ASN A 108 5.35 5.49 -13.98
CA ASN A 108 6.37 5.70 -12.96
C ASN A 108 5.88 6.48 -11.73
N ILE A 109 4.64 6.94 -11.73
CA ILE A 109 4.01 7.56 -10.55
C ILE A 109 3.20 6.51 -9.77
N PRO A 110 2.95 6.73 -8.47
CA PRO A 110 2.11 5.86 -7.67
C PRO A 110 0.71 5.69 -8.27
N LEU A 111 0.18 4.46 -8.24
CA LEU A 111 -1.14 4.13 -8.81
C LEU A 111 -2.26 5.09 -8.43
N PRO A 112 -2.41 5.51 -7.14
CA PRO A 112 -3.47 6.44 -6.75
C PRO A 112 -3.37 7.82 -7.41
N ASN A 113 -2.21 8.16 -7.95
CA ASN A 113 -1.95 9.46 -8.59
C ASN A 113 -2.18 9.42 -10.11
N ILE A 114 -2.40 8.25 -10.70
CA ILE A 114 -2.70 8.11 -12.13
C ILE A 114 -4.11 8.62 -12.39
N ARG A 115 -4.22 9.56 -13.32
CA ARG A 115 -5.49 10.14 -13.73
C ARG A 115 -5.92 9.56 -15.08
N LYS A 116 -7.22 9.51 -15.29
CA LYS A 116 -7.79 9.15 -16.61
C LYS A 116 -7.24 10.01 -17.74
N SER A 117 -6.97 11.29 -17.48
CA SER A 117 -6.35 12.22 -18.43
C SER A 117 -4.96 11.77 -18.88
N ASP A 118 -4.16 11.17 -18.00
CA ASP A 118 -2.80 10.73 -18.32
C ASP A 118 -2.83 9.59 -19.33
N ILE A 119 -3.74 8.65 -19.13
CA ILE A 119 -3.96 7.52 -20.02
C ILE A 119 -4.54 7.96 -21.36
N LEU A 120 -5.51 8.87 -21.36
CA LEU A 120 -6.06 9.43 -22.60
C LEU A 120 -5.00 10.19 -23.40
N THR A 121 -4.16 10.97 -22.74
CA THR A 121 -3.04 11.69 -23.36
C THR A 121 -2.05 10.72 -23.99
N PHE A 122 -1.73 9.62 -23.31
CA PHE A 122 -0.86 8.58 -23.82
C PHE A 122 -1.40 7.96 -25.12
N TYR A 123 -2.65 7.49 -25.13
CA TYR A 123 -3.23 6.90 -26.35
C TYR A 123 -3.38 7.93 -27.48
N THR A 124 -3.74 9.15 -27.16
CA THR A 124 -3.81 10.24 -28.15
C THR A 124 -2.44 10.52 -28.79
N LYS A 125 -1.38 10.49 -27.98
CA LYS A 125 0.01 10.63 -28.47
C LYS A 125 0.39 9.51 -29.43
N LEU A 126 0.04 8.27 -29.12
CA LEU A 126 0.30 7.12 -30.00
C LEU A 126 -0.49 7.21 -31.31
N LEU A 127 -1.76 7.60 -31.26
CA LEU A 127 -2.59 7.83 -32.46
C LEU A 127 -1.99 8.93 -33.36
N LYS A 128 -1.55 10.05 -32.78
CA LYS A 128 -0.89 11.13 -33.52
C LYS A 128 0.43 10.70 -34.17
N LYS A 129 1.11 9.71 -33.61
CA LYS A 129 2.31 9.09 -34.19
C LYS A 129 2.01 8.10 -35.34
N GLY A 130 0.73 7.86 -35.64
CA GLY A 130 0.31 6.96 -36.73
C GLY A 130 0.21 5.49 -36.32
N PHE A 131 0.14 5.16 -35.04
CA PHE A 131 -0.06 3.78 -34.61
C PHE A 131 -1.45 3.29 -35.00
N ALA A 132 -1.52 2.07 -35.55
CA ALA A 132 -2.78 1.42 -35.89
C ALA A 132 -3.58 1.07 -34.64
N ILE A 133 -4.90 1.10 -34.74
CA ILE A 133 -5.83 0.80 -33.62
C ILE A 133 -5.53 -0.57 -33.01
N ASN A 134 -5.28 -1.60 -33.82
CA ASN A 134 -4.94 -2.94 -33.34
C ASN A 134 -3.66 -2.96 -32.46
N SER A 135 -2.68 -2.09 -32.78
CA SER A 135 -1.46 -1.97 -31.95
C SER A 135 -1.78 -1.33 -30.59
N LEU A 136 -2.70 -0.36 -30.57
CA LEU A 136 -3.17 0.28 -29.34
C LEU A 136 -3.99 -0.70 -28.48
N GLU A 137 -4.80 -1.55 -29.10
CA GLU A 137 -5.55 -2.60 -28.39
C GLU A 137 -4.60 -3.61 -27.73
N ASN A 138 -3.53 -4.00 -28.41
CA ASN A 138 -2.52 -4.88 -27.81
C ASN A 138 -1.83 -4.24 -26.59
N ILE A 139 -1.54 -2.95 -26.64
CA ILE A 139 -1.00 -2.20 -25.48
C ILE A 139 -2.05 -2.10 -24.38
N ASN A 140 -3.30 -1.81 -24.72
CA ASN A 140 -4.39 -1.70 -23.76
C ASN A 140 -4.66 -3.03 -23.05
N ASN A 141 -4.52 -4.16 -23.72
CA ASN A 141 -4.64 -5.50 -23.13
C ASN A 141 -3.56 -5.81 -22.08
N LEU A 142 -2.54 -4.97 -21.96
CA LEU A 142 -1.54 -5.01 -20.89
C LEU A 142 -1.76 -3.94 -19.84
N VAL A 143 -2.07 -2.72 -20.26
CA VAL A 143 -2.25 -1.56 -19.35
C VAL A 143 -3.50 -1.73 -18.49
N HIS A 144 -4.63 -2.09 -19.08
CA HIS A 144 -5.91 -2.21 -18.37
C HIS A 144 -5.88 -3.28 -17.27
N PRO A 145 -5.45 -4.54 -17.52
CA PRO A 145 -5.35 -5.53 -16.46
C PRO A 145 -4.34 -5.18 -15.36
N ALA A 146 -3.27 -4.45 -15.71
CA ALA A 146 -2.29 -4.00 -14.70
C ALA A 146 -2.84 -2.89 -13.79
N LEU A 147 -3.85 -2.14 -14.25
CA LEU A 147 -4.56 -1.13 -13.45
C LEU A 147 -5.67 -1.73 -12.58
N GLU A 148 -6.18 -2.91 -12.93
CA GLU A 148 -7.30 -3.57 -12.23
C GLU A 148 -6.84 -4.57 -11.15
N LEU A 149 -5.53 -4.87 -11.07
CA LEU A 149 -4.95 -5.73 -10.03
C LEU A 149 -4.89 -5.02 -8.68
#